data_f33ab33947e34462f6c29689776521cf
#
_entry.id   f33ab33947e34462f6c29689776521cf
#
_cell.length_a   1.000
_cell.length_b   1.000
_cell.length_c   1.000
_cell.angle_alpha   90.00
_cell.angle_beta   90.00
_cell.angle_gamma   90.00
#
_symmetry.space_group_name_H-M   'P 1'
#
loop_
_entity.id
_entity.type
_entity.pdbx_description
1 polymer ?
#
loop_
_entity_poly.entity_id
_entity_poly.type
_entity_poly.pdbx_seq_one_letter_code
_entity_poly.pdbx_strand_id
1 'polypeptide(L)'
;MLQAEVASSYRRVLEKDKRGKGVEVVEEQVLEVDGGGYSVDMLLRGLGKARGVVVEVDGPSHFVALAGGEEGAWRENGSTGLKRRLLVGLGWEVISVPFFEWNLLRGSNAKDRYVRELLQHFFL
;
A
#
# COMPACT_ATOMS: atom_id res chain seq x y z
N MET A 1 1.34 3.20 15.43
CA MET A 1 1.81 2.11 14.56
C MET A 1 1.64 2.49 13.10
N LEU A 2 2.64 2.16 12.31
CA LEU A 2 2.70 2.55 10.89
C LEU A 2 1.44 2.15 10.10
N GLN A 3 1.05 0.88 10.16
CA GLN A 3 -0.12 0.40 9.42
C GLN A 3 -1.42 1.11 9.83
N ALA A 4 -1.61 1.33 11.12
CA ALA A 4 -2.80 2.00 11.63
C ALA A 4 -2.89 3.45 11.14
N GLU A 5 -1.77 4.16 11.10
CA GLU A 5 -1.72 5.52 10.57
C GLU A 5 -2.05 5.57 9.08
N VAL A 6 -1.47 4.64 8.32
CA VAL A 6 -1.71 4.54 6.87
C VAL A 6 -3.18 4.23 6.61
N ALA A 7 -3.74 3.24 7.31
CA ALA A 7 -5.14 2.86 7.16
C ALA A 7 -6.08 4.03 7.49
N SER A 8 -5.79 4.77 8.56
CA SER A 8 -6.58 5.95 8.93
C SER A 8 -6.56 7.02 7.85
N SER A 9 -5.39 7.25 7.24
CA SER A 9 -5.26 8.21 6.16
C SER A 9 -6.07 7.79 4.93
N TYR A 10 -6.00 6.52 4.54
CA TYR A 10 -6.81 5.99 3.43
C TYR A 10 -8.30 6.18 3.68
N ARG A 11 -8.76 5.87 4.90
CA ARG A 11 -10.18 6.06 5.25
C ARG A 11 -10.60 7.52 5.15
N ARG A 12 -9.79 8.44 5.66
CA ARG A 12 -10.10 9.89 5.58
C ARG A 12 -10.18 10.38 4.13
N VAL A 13 -9.22 10.00 3.32
CA VAL A 13 -9.16 10.43 1.91
C VAL A 13 -10.35 9.87 1.13
N LEU A 14 -10.64 8.59 1.28
CA LEU A 14 -11.75 7.94 0.57
C LEU A 14 -13.10 8.48 1.01
N GLU A 15 -13.25 8.82 2.30
CA GLU A 15 -14.49 9.38 2.82
C GLU A 15 -14.77 10.77 2.27
N LYS A 16 -13.73 11.59 2.11
CA LYS A 16 -13.86 12.97 1.63
C LYS A 16 -13.99 13.09 0.12
N ASP A 17 -13.58 12.11 -0.64
CA ASP A 17 -13.61 12.14 -2.10
C ASP A 17 -14.83 11.38 -2.62
N LYS A 18 -15.62 12.01 -3.50
CA LYS A 18 -16.80 11.37 -4.09
C LYS A 18 -16.45 10.09 -4.84
N ARG A 19 -15.25 10.03 -5.42
CA ARG A 19 -14.75 8.86 -6.14
C ARG A 19 -14.40 7.69 -5.21
N GLY A 20 -14.27 7.98 -3.92
CA GLY A 20 -14.05 6.97 -2.89
C GLY A 20 -15.34 6.37 -2.32
N LYS A 21 -16.48 6.83 -2.79
CA LYS A 21 -17.77 6.32 -2.30
C LYS A 21 -17.94 4.84 -2.66
N GLY A 22 -18.26 4.03 -1.65
CA GLY A 22 -18.42 2.60 -1.84
C GLY A 22 -17.12 1.80 -1.76
N VAL A 23 -15.97 2.46 -1.61
CA VAL A 23 -14.70 1.77 -1.41
C VAL A 23 -14.56 1.40 0.07
N GLU A 24 -14.29 0.13 0.31
CA GLU A 24 -14.09 -0.40 1.66
C GLU A 24 -12.61 -0.66 1.92
N VAL A 25 -12.10 -0.18 3.05
CA VAL A 25 -10.73 -0.44 3.51
C VAL A 25 -10.78 -1.65 4.44
N VAL A 26 -10.23 -2.77 3.99
CA VAL A 26 -10.17 -4.01 4.77
C VAL A 26 -8.72 -4.26 5.17
N GLU A 27 -8.45 -4.28 6.48
CA GLU A 27 -7.10 -4.54 6.99
C GLU A 27 -6.87 -6.04 7.19
N GLU A 28 -5.62 -6.44 7.00
CA GLU A 28 -5.17 -7.81 7.27
C GLU A 28 -6.00 -8.88 6.55
N GLN A 29 -6.15 -8.69 5.25
CA GLN A 29 -6.90 -9.61 4.41
C GLN A 29 -6.01 -10.73 3.89
N VAL A 30 -6.55 -11.95 3.87
CA VAL A 30 -5.90 -13.09 3.21
C VAL A 30 -6.50 -13.24 1.82
N LEU A 31 -5.63 -13.23 0.81
CA LEU A 31 -6.03 -13.47 -0.57
C LEU A 31 -5.78 -14.93 -0.88
N GLU A 32 -6.83 -15.63 -1.32
CA GLU A 32 -6.71 -17.02 -1.73
C GLU A 32 -6.11 -17.13 -3.13
N VAL A 33 -5.07 -17.93 -3.23
CA VAL A 33 -4.37 -18.21 -4.47
C VAL A 33 -4.19 -19.73 -4.53
N ASP A 34 -4.12 -20.30 -5.72
CA ASP A 34 -3.91 -21.74 -5.91
C ASP A 34 -2.75 -22.26 -5.05
N GLY A 35 -3.08 -23.13 -4.11
CA GLY A 35 -2.09 -23.74 -3.21
C GLY A 35 -1.77 -22.98 -1.95
N GLY A 36 -2.48 -21.87 -1.63
CA GLY A 36 -2.25 -21.15 -0.38
C GLY A 36 -2.90 -19.79 -0.32
N GLY A 37 -2.62 -19.06 0.75
CA GLY A 37 -3.11 -17.71 0.95
C GLY A 37 -1.96 -16.72 1.11
N TYR A 38 -2.14 -15.50 0.61
CA TYR A 38 -1.23 -14.39 0.85
C TYR A 38 -1.89 -13.38 1.76
N SER A 39 -1.25 -13.10 2.89
CA SER A 39 -1.70 -12.04 3.79
C SER A 39 -1.27 -10.68 3.24
N VAL A 40 -2.20 -9.74 3.14
CA VAL A 40 -1.92 -8.37 2.71
C VAL A 40 -2.34 -7.40 3.81
N ASP A 41 -1.62 -6.28 3.91
CA ASP A 41 -1.88 -5.30 4.97
C ASP A 41 -3.25 -4.65 4.83
N MET A 42 -3.60 -4.25 3.60
CA MET A 42 -4.92 -3.67 3.31
C MET A 42 -5.39 -4.06 1.93
N LEU A 43 -6.71 -4.17 1.80
CA LEU A 43 -7.39 -4.31 0.52
C LEU A 43 -8.38 -3.16 0.39
N LEU A 44 -8.29 -2.40 -0.69
CA LEU A 44 -9.27 -1.38 -1.05
C LEU A 44 -10.29 -2.03 -1.99
N ARG A 45 -11.36 -2.54 -1.39
CA ARG A 45 -12.41 -3.26 -2.12
C ARG A 45 -13.32 -2.27 -2.80
N GLY A 46 -13.60 -2.50 -4.08
CA GLY A 46 -14.46 -1.62 -4.87
C GLY A 46 -13.72 -0.50 -5.58
N LEU A 47 -12.38 -0.47 -5.48
CA LEU A 47 -11.54 0.48 -6.18
C LEU A 47 -10.76 -0.24 -7.28
N GLY A 48 -10.52 0.45 -8.39
CA GLY A 48 -9.77 -0.10 -9.51
C GLY A 48 -10.55 -1.12 -10.32
N LYS A 49 -9.84 -2.06 -10.92
CA LYS A 49 -10.44 -3.11 -11.72
C LYS A 49 -10.97 -4.26 -10.83
N ALA A 50 -11.54 -5.27 -11.44
CA ALA A 50 -12.40 -6.28 -10.82
C ALA A 50 -12.01 -6.83 -9.44
N ARG A 51 -10.74 -6.86 -9.06
CA ARG A 51 -10.30 -7.48 -7.79
C ARG A 51 -10.09 -6.49 -6.66
N GLY A 52 -9.92 -5.21 -6.96
CA GLY A 52 -9.56 -4.19 -5.98
C GLY A 52 -8.06 -3.91 -5.95
N VAL A 53 -7.66 -3.05 -5.03
CA VAL A 53 -6.27 -2.59 -4.91
C VAL A 53 -5.70 -3.04 -3.58
N VAL A 54 -4.54 -3.70 -3.62
CA VAL A 54 -3.80 -4.12 -2.43
C VAL A 54 -2.86 -2.98 -2.02
N VAL A 55 -2.87 -2.64 -0.74
CA VAL A 55 -1.89 -1.70 -0.16
C VAL A 55 -1.00 -2.45 0.79
N GLU A 56 0.30 -2.42 0.53
CA GLU A 56 1.31 -3.00 1.41
C GLU A 56 2.05 -1.89 2.14
N VAL A 57 2.04 -1.94 3.46
CA VAL A 57 2.75 -0.99 4.31
C VAL A 57 4.09 -1.60 4.67
N ASP A 58 5.13 -1.14 3.99
CA ASP A 58 6.43 -1.79 4.06
C ASP A 58 7.34 -1.16 5.12
N GLY A 59 7.50 -1.87 6.24
CA GLY A 59 8.39 -1.48 7.31
C GLY A 59 9.87 -1.77 7.01
N PRO A 60 10.79 -1.43 7.93
CA PRO A 60 12.23 -1.58 7.71
C PRO A 60 12.68 -3.00 7.34
N SER A 61 12.00 -4.02 7.85
CA SER A 61 12.34 -5.42 7.57
C SER A 61 12.11 -5.83 6.12
N HIS A 62 11.36 -5.03 5.33
CA HIS A 62 11.08 -5.30 3.93
C HIS A 62 12.15 -4.75 2.99
N PHE A 63 13.14 -4.05 3.51
CA PHE A 63 14.16 -3.38 2.71
C PHE A 63 15.56 -3.75 3.17
N VAL A 64 16.51 -3.57 2.26
CA VAL A 64 17.93 -3.64 2.56
C VAL A 64 18.55 -2.30 2.24
N ALA A 65 19.45 -1.84 3.11
CA ALA A 65 20.24 -0.64 2.87
C ALA A 65 21.25 -0.92 1.75
N LEU A 66 21.39 0.02 0.81
CA LEU A 66 22.35 -0.12 -0.27
C LEU A 66 23.75 0.21 0.23
N ALA A 67 24.66 -0.77 0.21
CA ALA A 67 26.05 -0.58 0.56
C ALA A 67 26.71 0.36 -0.45
N GLY A 68 27.41 1.40 0.04
CA GLY A 68 28.07 2.39 -0.80
C GLY A 68 27.12 3.38 -1.48
N GLY A 69 25.82 3.32 -1.20
CA GLY A 69 24.85 4.29 -1.67
C GLY A 69 24.76 5.51 -0.76
N GLU A 70 23.94 6.48 -1.15
CA GLU A 70 23.65 7.64 -0.31
C GLU A 70 22.95 7.19 0.97
N GLU A 71 23.13 7.95 2.05
CA GLU A 71 22.42 7.72 3.30
C GLU A 71 20.92 7.72 3.04
N GLY A 72 20.23 6.65 3.47
CA GLY A 72 18.80 6.49 3.24
C GLY A 72 18.44 5.84 1.91
N ALA A 73 19.41 5.32 1.16
CA ALA A 73 19.14 4.55 -0.03
C ALA A 73 18.69 3.12 0.34
N TRP A 74 17.51 2.73 -0.12
CA TRP A 74 16.87 1.46 0.21
C TRP A 74 16.36 0.75 -1.04
N ARG A 75 16.38 -0.57 -1.01
CA ARG A 75 15.67 -1.38 -2.01
C ARG A 75 14.88 -2.48 -1.30
N GLU A 76 13.81 -2.96 -1.93
CA GLU A 76 13.04 -4.08 -1.40
C GLU A 76 13.91 -5.33 -1.27
N ASN A 77 13.70 -6.09 -0.19
CA ASN A 77 14.34 -7.39 -0.07
C ASN A 77 13.69 -8.38 -1.05
N GLY A 78 14.35 -9.53 -1.25
CA GLY A 78 13.92 -10.51 -2.26
C GLY A 78 12.49 -11.03 -2.04
N SER A 79 12.11 -11.32 -0.81
CA SER A 79 10.78 -11.86 -0.50
C SER A 79 9.67 -10.82 -0.70
N THR A 80 9.92 -9.56 -0.37
CA THR A 80 8.96 -8.46 -0.57
C THR A 80 8.73 -8.23 -2.07
N GLY A 81 9.79 -8.14 -2.84
CA GLY A 81 9.70 -7.97 -4.29
C GLY A 81 9.03 -9.15 -4.98
N LEU A 82 9.31 -10.37 -4.54
CA LEU A 82 8.69 -11.56 -5.10
C LEU A 82 7.18 -11.58 -4.84
N LYS A 83 6.76 -11.30 -3.61
CA LYS A 83 5.34 -11.24 -3.25
C LYS A 83 4.58 -10.24 -4.13
N ARG A 84 5.14 -9.05 -4.31
CA ARG A 84 4.52 -8.02 -5.14
C ARG A 84 4.38 -8.49 -6.59
N ARG A 85 5.43 -9.08 -7.16
CA ARG A 85 5.39 -9.60 -8.54
C ARG A 85 4.34 -10.69 -8.71
N LEU A 86 4.22 -11.57 -7.71
CA LEU A 86 3.21 -12.62 -7.75
C LEU A 86 1.80 -12.05 -7.73
N LEU A 87 1.53 -11.08 -6.86
CA LEU A 87 0.21 -10.44 -6.78
C LEU A 87 -0.15 -9.73 -8.08
N VAL A 88 0.79 -8.97 -8.64
CA VAL A 88 0.58 -8.29 -9.92
C VAL A 88 0.34 -9.31 -11.04
N GLY A 89 1.11 -10.39 -11.07
CA GLY A 89 0.94 -11.46 -12.05
C GLY A 89 -0.42 -12.16 -11.97
N LEU A 90 -1.04 -12.14 -10.79
CA LEU A 90 -2.37 -12.71 -10.56
C LEU A 90 -3.51 -11.71 -10.86
N GLY A 91 -3.18 -10.52 -11.32
CA GLY A 91 -4.16 -9.51 -11.71
C GLY A 91 -4.53 -8.50 -10.62
N TRP A 92 -3.81 -8.50 -9.50
CA TRP A 92 -4.00 -7.49 -8.45
C TRP A 92 -3.24 -6.21 -8.79
N GLU A 93 -3.83 -5.07 -8.45
CA GLU A 93 -3.13 -3.80 -8.44
C GLU A 93 -2.54 -3.61 -7.04
N VAL A 94 -1.28 -3.20 -6.96
CA VAL A 94 -0.55 -3.12 -5.68
C VAL A 94 0.03 -1.73 -5.50
N ILE A 95 -0.26 -1.13 -4.35
CA ILE A 95 0.36 0.12 -3.89
C ILE A 95 1.31 -0.22 -2.75
N SER A 96 2.54 0.26 -2.81
CA SER A 96 3.49 0.16 -1.71
C SER A 96 3.60 1.51 -1.00
N VAL A 97 3.55 1.47 0.33
CA VAL A 97 3.81 2.64 1.18
C VAL A 97 5.05 2.33 2.01
N PRO A 98 6.25 2.71 1.52
CA PRO A 98 7.48 2.44 2.24
C PRO A 98 7.62 3.31 3.50
N PHE A 99 8.17 2.73 4.55
CA PHE A 99 8.32 3.43 5.83
C PHE A 99 9.13 4.72 5.70
N PHE A 100 10.17 4.71 4.86
CA PHE A 100 11.07 5.87 4.73
C PHE A 100 10.42 7.05 4.00
N GLU A 101 9.40 6.81 3.17
CA GLU A 101 8.61 7.88 2.58
C GLU A 101 7.58 8.41 3.57
N TRP A 102 6.86 7.50 4.22
CA TRP A 102 5.82 7.86 5.17
C TRP A 102 6.36 8.66 6.36
N ASN A 103 7.50 8.22 6.90
CA ASN A 103 8.10 8.86 8.07
C ASN A 103 8.62 10.27 7.83
N LEU A 104 8.80 10.68 6.57
CA LEU A 104 9.16 12.05 6.22
C LEU A 104 7.96 13.01 6.25
N LEU A 105 6.75 12.49 6.26
CA LEU A 105 5.54 13.30 6.21
C LEU A 105 5.22 13.86 7.59
N ARG A 106 4.91 15.15 7.65
CA ARG A 106 4.59 15.85 8.89
C ARG A 106 3.11 16.19 8.93
N GLY A 107 2.41 15.62 9.90
CA GLY A 107 1.00 15.88 10.15
C GLY A 107 0.06 15.13 9.20
N SER A 108 -1.21 15.09 9.57
CA SER A 108 -2.23 14.34 8.83
C SER A 108 -2.50 14.93 7.46
N ASN A 109 -2.38 16.24 7.28
CA ASN A 109 -2.61 16.86 5.97
C ASN A 109 -1.60 16.40 4.92
N ALA A 110 -0.32 16.31 5.29
CA ALA A 110 0.73 15.82 4.39
C ALA A 110 0.54 14.34 4.08
N LYS A 111 0.17 13.54 5.07
CA LYS A 111 -0.12 12.11 4.91
C LYS A 111 -1.31 11.88 4.00
N ASP A 112 -2.38 12.63 4.20
CA ASP A 112 -3.59 12.52 3.37
C ASP A 112 -3.32 12.95 1.92
N ARG A 113 -2.47 13.95 1.71
CA ARG A 113 -2.05 14.36 0.36
C ARG A 113 -1.26 13.26 -0.32
N TYR A 114 -0.33 12.65 0.39
CA TYR A 114 0.45 11.52 -0.12
C TYR A 114 -0.46 10.37 -0.58
N VAL A 115 -1.41 9.99 0.25
CA VAL A 115 -2.38 8.94 -0.06
C VAL A 115 -3.26 9.34 -1.25
N ARG A 116 -3.72 10.57 -1.30
CA ARG A 116 -4.55 11.07 -2.40
C ARG A 116 -3.80 10.98 -3.73
N GLU A 117 -2.52 11.32 -3.75
CA GLU A 117 -1.70 11.22 -4.95
C GLU A 117 -1.56 9.77 -5.43
N LEU A 118 -1.38 8.84 -4.50
CA LEU A 118 -1.33 7.41 -4.84
C LEU A 118 -2.65 6.90 -5.42
N LEU A 119 -3.78 7.39 -4.91
CA LEU A 119 -5.10 6.94 -5.34
C LEU A 119 -5.56 7.54 -6.66
N GLN A 120 -4.95 8.63 -7.13
CA GLN A 120 -5.41 9.31 -8.34
C GLN A 120 -5.46 8.40 -9.57
N HIS A 121 -4.53 7.47 -9.69
CA HIS A 121 -4.51 6.52 -10.80
C HIS A 121 -5.73 5.59 -10.85
N PHE A 122 -6.41 5.43 -9.73
CA PHE A 122 -7.52 4.50 -9.58
C PHE A 122 -8.88 5.18 -9.58
N PHE A 123 -8.91 6.49 -9.59
CA PHE A 123 -10.14 7.27 -9.59
C PHE A 123 -10.66 7.63 -10.99
N LEU A 124 -10.08 7.08 -12.00
CA LEU A 124 -10.47 7.37 -13.38
C LEU A 124 -11.73 6.62 -13.81
#